data_28ac2d97b057c8dc432af12f8e3ff2c3
#
_entry.id   28ac2d97b057c8dc432af12f8e3ff2c3
#
_cell.length_a   1.000
_cell.length_b   1.000
_cell.length_c   1.000
_cell.angle_alpha   90.00
_cell.angle_beta   90.00
_cell.angle_gamma   90.00
#
_symmetry.space_group_name_H-M   'P 1'
#
loop_
_entity.id
_entity.type
_entity.pdbx_description
1 polymer ?
#
loop_
_entity_poly.entity_id
_entity_poly.type
_entity_poly.pdbx_seq_one_letter_code
_entity_poly.pdbx_strand_id
1 'polypeptide(L)'
;MTVATAPIDDRRFTLASLDRSLRLPLGLAFVAFALLYAKPMQLLVRDWTDFSNPDSGTGLLLAPLALWFAWQKGLPEERVPARALGALALVGAAVVRYVSELAAELFTMRLSMIMAAAGIVLWFWGWRALLRLWLPFVLLVLAIPLPELILAKVTAPLQFVASRIGATLIEWRGIPVRLNGNIIQVPGQELFVAEACSGLRSLTALVNLGVLL
;
A
#
# COMPACT_ATOMS: atom_id res chain seq x y z
N MET A 1 5.75 -21.99 -37.69
CA MET A 1 6.37 -21.58 -36.46
C MET A 1 5.37 -21.81 -35.32
N THR A 2 5.49 -22.96 -34.69
CA THR A 2 4.62 -23.35 -33.55
C THR A 2 5.17 -22.68 -32.29
N VAL A 3 4.44 -21.70 -31.78
CA VAL A 3 4.74 -21.11 -30.47
C VAL A 3 4.48 -22.16 -29.42
N ALA A 4 5.54 -22.73 -28.89
CA ALA A 4 5.47 -23.63 -27.75
C ALA A 4 5.01 -22.80 -26.54
N THR A 5 3.73 -22.92 -26.18
CA THR A 5 3.22 -22.45 -24.89
C THR A 5 3.90 -23.27 -23.81
N ALA A 6 4.80 -22.64 -23.08
CA ALA A 6 5.37 -23.24 -21.87
C ALA A 6 4.22 -23.66 -20.95
N PRO A 7 4.25 -24.86 -20.35
CA PRO A 7 3.20 -25.29 -19.46
C PRO A 7 3.15 -24.34 -18.26
N ILE A 8 1.96 -23.78 -18.01
CA ILE A 8 1.67 -23.04 -16.80
C ILE A 8 1.86 -24.05 -15.66
N ASP A 9 2.92 -23.88 -14.90
CA ASP A 9 3.25 -24.71 -13.73
C ASP A 9 2.13 -24.53 -12.68
N ASP A 10 1.14 -25.42 -12.70
CA ASP A 10 -0.07 -25.41 -11.86
C ASP A 10 0.24 -25.84 -10.41
N ARG A 11 1.36 -25.35 -9.88
CA ARG A 11 1.79 -25.64 -8.50
C ARG A 11 1.16 -24.66 -7.53
N ARG A 12 -0.13 -24.86 -7.30
CA ARG A 12 -0.88 -24.13 -6.26
C ARG A 12 -0.28 -24.46 -4.89
N PHE A 13 -0.15 -23.42 -4.05
CA PHE A 13 0.27 -23.60 -2.66
C PHE A 13 -0.67 -24.56 -1.93
N THR A 14 -0.18 -25.72 -1.56
CA THR A 14 -0.92 -26.70 -0.77
C THR A 14 -0.27 -26.80 0.61
N LEU A 15 -1.04 -26.48 1.65
CA LEU A 15 -0.58 -26.62 3.05
C LEU A 15 -0.11 -28.03 3.40
N ALA A 16 -0.57 -29.02 2.64
CA ALA A 16 -0.17 -30.43 2.78
C ALA A 16 1.30 -30.69 2.42
N SER A 17 1.92 -29.86 1.56
CA SER A 17 3.32 -30.00 1.15
C SER A 17 4.33 -29.45 2.18
N LEU A 18 3.86 -28.82 3.26
CA LEU A 18 4.70 -28.35 4.35
C LEU A 18 5.13 -29.51 5.24
N ASP A 19 6.46 -29.68 5.42
CA ASP A 19 7.02 -30.64 6.39
C ASP A 19 6.38 -30.44 7.78
N ARG A 20 6.07 -31.54 8.46
CA ARG A 20 5.50 -31.52 9.80
C ARG A 20 6.32 -30.68 10.79
N SER A 21 7.64 -30.67 10.64
CA SER A 21 8.55 -29.88 11.48
C SER A 21 8.40 -28.36 11.34
N LEU A 22 7.89 -27.89 10.19
CA LEU A 22 7.68 -26.47 9.94
C LEU A 22 6.29 -25.97 10.31
N ARG A 23 5.31 -26.84 10.40
CA ARG A 23 3.92 -26.42 10.68
C ARG A 23 3.80 -25.73 12.02
N LEU A 24 4.49 -26.27 13.03
CA LEU A 24 4.43 -25.71 14.41
C LEU A 24 5.11 -24.34 14.50
N PRO A 25 6.38 -24.12 14.06
CA PRO A 25 7.00 -22.80 14.12
C PRO A 25 6.32 -21.77 13.19
N LEU A 26 5.81 -22.20 12.04
CA LEU A 26 5.06 -21.31 11.14
C LEU A 26 3.71 -20.92 11.76
N GLY A 27 3.01 -21.86 12.38
CA GLY A 27 1.76 -21.59 13.10
C GLY A 27 1.97 -20.62 14.25
N LEU A 28 3.03 -20.80 15.05
CA LEU A 28 3.39 -19.86 16.12
C LEU A 28 3.74 -18.47 15.58
N ALA A 29 4.51 -18.39 14.49
CA ALA A 29 4.84 -17.12 13.85
C ALA A 29 3.57 -16.41 13.32
N PHE A 30 2.63 -17.15 12.74
CA PHE A 30 1.37 -16.61 12.26
C PHE A 30 0.48 -16.10 13.42
N VAL A 31 0.37 -16.87 14.50
CA VAL A 31 -0.38 -16.46 15.70
C VAL A 31 0.26 -15.22 16.33
N ALA A 32 1.58 -15.22 16.50
CA ALA A 32 2.30 -14.06 17.03
C ALA A 32 2.10 -12.82 16.14
N PHE A 33 2.18 -12.98 14.82
CA PHE A 33 1.90 -11.92 13.85
C PHE A 33 0.47 -11.40 13.98
N ALA A 34 -0.53 -12.30 14.02
CA ALA A 34 -1.94 -11.94 14.13
C ALA A 34 -2.23 -11.19 15.43
N LEU A 35 -1.68 -11.64 16.57
CA LEU A 35 -1.83 -10.96 17.86
C LEU A 35 -1.16 -9.59 17.86
N LEU A 36 0.07 -9.52 17.35
CA LEU A 36 0.86 -8.29 17.34
C LEU A 36 0.22 -7.22 16.45
N TYR A 37 -0.32 -7.60 15.30
CA TYR A 37 -0.86 -6.70 14.29
C TYR A 37 -2.40 -6.67 14.24
N ALA A 38 -3.10 -7.26 15.23
CA ALA A 38 -4.56 -7.26 15.30
C ALA A 38 -5.15 -5.84 15.24
N LYS A 39 -4.62 -4.91 16.06
CA LYS A 39 -5.08 -3.52 16.10
C LYS A 39 -4.83 -2.75 14.78
N PRO A 40 -3.60 -2.73 14.22
CA PRO A 40 -3.34 -2.14 12.90
C PRO A 40 -4.21 -2.72 11.79
N MET A 41 -4.44 -4.04 11.80
CA MET A 41 -5.28 -4.71 10.81
C MET A 41 -6.75 -4.26 10.90
N GLN A 42 -7.29 -4.17 12.12
CA GLN A 42 -8.66 -3.68 12.34
C GLN A 42 -8.82 -2.23 11.86
N LEU A 43 -7.85 -1.36 12.15
CA LEU A 43 -7.87 0.03 11.70
C LEU A 43 -7.76 0.11 10.16
N LEU A 44 -6.92 -0.73 9.56
CA LEU A 44 -6.77 -0.78 8.10
C LEU A 44 -8.06 -1.22 7.42
N VAL A 45 -8.73 -2.25 7.94
CA VAL A 45 -10.02 -2.72 7.42
C VAL A 45 -11.09 -1.64 7.57
N ARG A 46 -11.10 -0.91 8.69
CA ARG A 46 -12.03 0.22 8.87
C ARG A 46 -11.82 1.30 7.81
N ASP A 47 -10.57 1.69 7.55
CA ASP A 47 -10.24 2.69 6.54
C ASP A 47 -10.65 2.23 5.13
N TRP A 48 -10.51 0.94 4.83
CA TRP A 48 -10.94 0.37 3.54
C TRP A 48 -12.47 0.29 3.40
N THR A 49 -13.20 0.20 4.49
CA THR A 49 -14.68 0.13 4.51
C THR A 49 -15.35 1.47 4.76
N ASP A 50 -14.59 2.51 5.03
CA ASP A 50 -15.11 3.86 5.19
C ASP A 50 -15.31 4.53 3.83
N PHE A 51 -16.47 4.30 3.23
CA PHE A 51 -16.86 4.86 1.92
C PHE A 51 -17.01 6.39 1.91
N SER A 52 -16.89 7.06 3.06
CA SER A 52 -16.81 8.53 3.11
C SER A 52 -15.48 9.03 2.52
N ASN A 53 -14.42 8.20 2.59
CA ASN A 53 -13.13 8.48 1.99
C ASN A 53 -13.05 7.85 0.59
N PRO A 54 -12.89 8.65 -0.46
CA PRO A 54 -12.88 8.13 -1.83
C PRO A 54 -11.68 7.24 -2.18
N ASP A 55 -10.65 7.19 -1.33
CA ASP A 55 -9.46 6.35 -1.51
C ASP A 55 -9.59 4.97 -0.84
N SER A 56 -10.63 4.76 -0.02
CA SER A 56 -10.85 3.54 0.76
C SER A 56 -11.06 2.29 -0.11
N GLY A 57 -11.75 2.42 -1.24
CA GLY A 57 -12.06 1.29 -2.12
C GLY A 57 -10.84 0.62 -2.78
N THR A 58 -9.74 1.36 -2.95
CA THR A 58 -8.51 0.85 -3.58
C THR A 58 -7.87 -0.26 -2.74
N GLY A 59 -7.77 -0.07 -1.44
CA GLY A 59 -7.20 -1.07 -0.53
C GLY A 59 -8.04 -2.35 -0.46
N LEU A 60 -9.38 -2.21 -0.49
CA LEU A 60 -10.31 -3.34 -0.47
C LEU A 60 -10.18 -4.24 -1.71
N LEU A 61 -9.79 -3.68 -2.85
CA LEU A 61 -9.54 -4.43 -4.09
C LEU A 61 -8.13 -4.99 -4.15
N LEU A 62 -7.11 -4.19 -3.79
CA LEU A 62 -5.70 -4.57 -3.93
C LEU A 62 -5.28 -5.66 -2.93
N ALA A 63 -5.79 -5.67 -1.70
CA ALA A 63 -5.39 -6.65 -0.70
C ALA A 63 -5.83 -8.08 -1.04
N PRO A 64 -7.10 -8.38 -1.42
CA PRO A 64 -7.49 -9.70 -1.88
C PRO A 64 -6.74 -10.14 -3.15
N LEU A 65 -6.49 -9.18 -4.05
CA LEU A 65 -5.77 -9.43 -5.28
C LEU A 65 -4.30 -9.80 -5.01
N ALA A 66 -3.64 -9.10 -4.07
CA ALA A 66 -2.28 -9.42 -3.63
C ALA A 66 -2.21 -10.84 -3.03
N LEU A 67 -3.19 -11.21 -2.20
CA LEU A 67 -3.27 -12.55 -1.63
C LEU A 67 -3.52 -13.61 -2.69
N TRP A 68 -4.36 -13.32 -3.68
CA TRP A 68 -4.62 -14.22 -4.79
C TRP A 68 -3.37 -14.46 -5.65
N PHE A 69 -2.62 -13.39 -5.99
CA PHE A 69 -1.34 -13.51 -6.69
C PHE A 69 -0.28 -14.26 -5.86
N ALA A 70 -0.23 -14.01 -4.54
CA ALA A 70 0.65 -14.75 -3.66
C ALA A 70 0.34 -16.26 -3.68
N TRP A 71 -0.95 -16.59 -3.67
CA TRP A 71 -1.39 -17.99 -3.76
C TRP A 71 -1.06 -18.61 -5.13
N GLN A 72 -1.32 -17.90 -6.22
CA GLN A 72 -1.07 -18.36 -7.58
C GLN A 72 0.42 -18.58 -7.85
N LYS A 73 1.29 -17.66 -7.42
CA LYS A 73 2.75 -17.78 -7.59
C LYS A 73 3.36 -18.89 -6.73
N GLY A 74 2.72 -19.20 -5.60
CA GLY A 74 3.21 -20.20 -4.65
C GLY A 74 4.58 -19.86 -4.07
N LEU A 75 5.03 -20.68 -3.12
CA LEU A 75 6.35 -20.58 -2.51
C LEU A 75 7.34 -21.51 -3.24
N PRO A 76 8.63 -21.15 -3.36
CA PRO A 76 9.61 -22.01 -4.00
C PRO A 76 9.80 -23.30 -3.19
N GLU A 77 9.95 -24.43 -3.87
CA GLU A 77 10.22 -25.74 -3.25
C GLU A 77 11.60 -25.79 -2.61
N GLU A 78 12.60 -25.18 -3.28
CA GLU A 78 13.94 -25.05 -2.72
C GLU A 78 13.96 -23.97 -1.65
N ARG A 79 14.15 -24.37 -0.42
CA ARG A 79 14.25 -23.49 0.73
C ARG A 79 15.71 -23.17 0.98
N VAL A 80 16.08 -21.93 0.78
CA VAL A 80 17.37 -21.38 1.20
C VAL A 80 17.10 -20.32 2.28
N PRO A 81 16.84 -20.75 3.54
CA PRO A 81 16.42 -19.81 4.58
C PRO A 81 17.51 -18.78 4.86
N ALA A 82 17.17 -17.51 4.79
CA ALA A 82 18.04 -16.39 5.13
C ALA A 82 17.75 -15.92 6.56
N ARG A 83 18.05 -16.78 7.55
CA ARG A 83 17.69 -16.56 8.96
C ARG A 83 18.19 -15.21 9.52
N ALA A 84 19.43 -14.84 9.19
CA ALA A 84 19.99 -13.57 9.66
C ALA A 84 19.21 -12.35 9.11
N LEU A 85 18.92 -12.36 7.79
CA LEU A 85 18.14 -11.30 7.15
C LEU A 85 16.69 -11.31 7.63
N GLY A 86 16.10 -12.49 7.81
CA GLY A 86 14.75 -12.63 8.36
C GLY A 86 14.66 -12.11 9.79
N ALA A 87 15.63 -12.44 10.67
CA ALA A 87 15.71 -11.91 12.02
C ALA A 87 15.86 -10.38 12.03
N LEU A 88 16.76 -9.85 11.21
CA LEU A 88 16.97 -8.41 11.08
C LEU A 88 15.68 -7.69 10.64
N ALA A 89 14.97 -8.25 9.65
CA ALA A 89 13.71 -7.70 9.18
C ALA A 89 12.62 -7.74 10.25
N LEU A 90 12.52 -8.84 11.02
CA LEU A 90 11.55 -8.98 12.12
C LEU A 90 11.85 -8.02 13.28
N VAL A 91 13.11 -7.93 13.69
CA VAL A 91 13.54 -6.96 14.72
C VAL A 91 13.31 -5.53 14.25
N GLY A 92 13.70 -5.21 13.00
CA GLY A 92 13.43 -3.92 12.39
C GLY A 92 11.94 -3.59 12.36
N ALA A 93 11.09 -4.54 11.98
CA ALA A 93 9.63 -4.38 11.98
C ALA A 93 9.09 -4.12 13.40
N ALA A 94 9.60 -4.82 14.42
CA ALA A 94 9.20 -4.61 15.80
C ALA A 94 9.62 -3.21 16.31
N VAL A 95 10.83 -2.76 15.98
CA VAL A 95 11.32 -1.42 16.33
C VAL A 95 10.48 -0.34 15.63
N VAL A 96 10.27 -0.46 14.33
CA VAL A 96 9.43 0.48 13.57
C VAL A 96 8.02 0.53 14.13
N ARG A 97 7.42 -0.63 14.45
CA ARG A 97 6.11 -0.69 15.09
C ARG A 97 6.07 0.07 16.41
N TYR A 98 7.05 -0.19 17.28
CA TYR A 98 7.13 0.45 18.59
C TYR A 98 7.27 1.98 18.49
N VAL A 99 8.17 2.44 17.61
CA VAL A 99 8.37 3.87 17.36
C VAL A 99 7.10 4.51 16.75
N SER A 100 6.44 3.82 15.82
CA SER A 100 5.19 4.30 15.21
C SER A 100 4.05 4.41 16.22
N GLU A 101 3.99 3.48 17.18
CA GLU A 101 3.00 3.53 18.27
C GLU A 101 3.23 4.72 19.19
N LEU A 102 4.49 5.03 19.51
CA LEU A 102 4.87 6.22 20.30
C LEU A 102 4.57 7.54 19.55
N ALA A 103 4.78 7.55 18.22
CA ALA A 103 4.50 8.71 17.37
C ALA A 103 3.01 8.84 16.98
N ALA A 104 2.16 7.87 17.35
CA ALA A 104 0.77 7.74 16.94
C ALA A 104 0.59 7.79 15.40
N GLU A 105 1.58 7.27 14.66
CA GLU A 105 1.64 7.35 13.20
C GLU A 105 1.19 6.01 12.59
N LEU A 106 0.06 6.04 11.86
CA LEU A 106 -0.60 4.82 11.36
C LEU A 106 0.06 4.25 10.10
N PHE A 107 0.66 5.08 9.26
CA PHE A 107 1.24 4.63 7.99
C PHE A 107 2.47 3.74 8.22
N THR A 108 3.43 4.22 9.04
CA THR A 108 4.63 3.46 9.38
C THR A 108 4.30 2.21 10.20
N MET A 109 3.26 2.27 11.04
CA MET A 109 2.75 1.10 11.74
C MET A 109 2.24 0.02 10.78
N ARG A 110 1.52 0.39 9.72
CA ARG A 110 1.04 -0.53 8.67
C ARG A 110 2.18 -1.04 7.80
N LEU A 111 3.14 -0.18 7.48
CA LEU A 111 4.33 -0.57 6.74
C LEU A 111 5.15 -1.61 7.51
N SER A 112 5.26 -1.47 8.85
CA SER A 112 5.93 -2.45 9.71
C SER A 112 5.27 -3.83 9.65
N MET A 113 3.96 -3.90 9.45
CA MET A 113 3.23 -5.17 9.25
C MET A 113 3.69 -5.89 7.97
N ILE A 114 3.82 -5.16 6.86
CA ILE A 114 4.32 -5.72 5.61
C ILE A 114 5.78 -6.15 5.75
N MET A 115 6.60 -5.35 6.45
CA MET A 115 8.00 -5.68 6.73
C MET A 115 8.13 -6.94 7.60
N ALA A 116 7.24 -7.12 8.60
CA ALA A 116 7.19 -8.34 9.39
C ALA A 116 6.78 -9.56 8.56
N ALA A 117 5.79 -9.42 7.68
CA ALA A 117 5.40 -10.49 6.76
C ALA A 117 6.56 -10.88 5.83
N ALA A 118 7.29 -9.90 5.27
CA ALA A 118 8.49 -10.14 4.48
C ALA A 118 9.59 -10.82 5.31
N GLY A 119 9.77 -10.43 6.57
CA GLY A 119 10.69 -11.05 7.52
C GLY A 119 10.38 -12.52 7.77
N ILE A 120 9.10 -12.88 7.93
CA ILE A 120 8.65 -14.27 8.07
C ILE A 120 8.99 -15.07 6.79
N VAL A 121 8.72 -14.50 5.61
CA VAL A 121 9.06 -15.14 4.33
C VAL A 121 10.57 -15.35 4.20
N LEU A 122 11.39 -14.35 4.55
CA LEU A 122 12.86 -14.45 4.54
C LEU A 122 13.37 -15.50 5.52
N TRP A 123 12.79 -15.58 6.71
CA TRP A 123 13.21 -16.53 7.73
C TRP A 123 12.99 -17.99 7.31
N PHE A 124 11.82 -18.29 6.71
CA PHE A 124 11.45 -19.68 6.37
C PHE A 124 11.86 -20.09 4.96
N TRP A 125 11.79 -19.20 3.96
CA TRP A 125 12.02 -19.50 2.54
C TRP A 125 13.18 -18.74 1.91
N GLY A 126 13.61 -17.63 2.53
CA GLY A 126 14.76 -16.84 2.10
C GLY A 126 14.47 -15.84 0.98
N TRP A 127 15.57 -15.27 0.45
CA TRP A 127 15.54 -14.16 -0.48
C TRP A 127 14.84 -14.47 -1.81
N ARG A 128 15.05 -15.67 -2.34
CA ARG A 128 14.41 -16.10 -3.60
C ARG A 128 12.89 -16.10 -3.52
N ALA A 129 12.33 -16.49 -2.37
CA ALA A 129 10.89 -16.45 -2.13
C ALA A 129 10.37 -15.01 -2.10
N LEU A 130 11.10 -14.08 -1.45
CA LEU A 130 10.74 -12.68 -1.42
C LEU A 130 10.74 -12.07 -2.83
N LEU A 131 11.76 -12.36 -3.64
CA LEU A 131 11.81 -11.93 -5.03
C LEU A 131 10.68 -12.53 -5.89
N ARG A 132 10.27 -13.78 -5.64
CA ARG A 132 9.13 -14.39 -6.34
C ARG A 132 7.81 -13.71 -5.96
N LEU A 133 7.69 -13.29 -4.71
CA LEU A 133 6.50 -12.63 -4.15
C LEU A 133 6.59 -11.10 -4.19
N TRP A 134 7.53 -10.51 -4.98
CA TRP A 134 7.70 -9.05 -5.01
C TRP A 134 6.41 -8.30 -5.38
N LEU A 135 5.66 -8.82 -6.38
CA LEU A 135 4.41 -8.22 -6.85
C LEU A 135 3.34 -8.19 -5.75
N PRO A 136 2.99 -9.29 -5.07
CA PRO A 136 2.11 -9.26 -3.90
C PRO A 136 2.53 -8.25 -2.83
N PHE A 137 3.82 -8.17 -2.50
CA PHE A 137 4.31 -7.21 -1.51
C PHE A 137 4.15 -5.76 -1.97
N VAL A 138 4.43 -5.45 -3.24
CA VAL A 138 4.20 -4.12 -3.81
C VAL A 138 2.72 -3.77 -3.77
N LEU A 139 1.82 -4.68 -4.14
CA LEU A 139 0.38 -4.47 -4.09
C LEU A 139 -0.11 -4.21 -2.65
N LEU A 140 0.43 -4.93 -1.65
CA LEU A 140 0.11 -4.68 -0.25
C LEU A 140 0.60 -3.30 0.23
N VAL A 141 1.77 -2.84 -0.22
CA VAL A 141 2.25 -1.49 0.08
C VAL A 141 1.33 -0.43 -0.54
N LEU A 142 0.92 -0.63 -1.81
CA LEU A 142 0.01 0.26 -2.52
C LEU A 142 -1.43 0.24 -1.93
N ALA A 143 -1.81 -0.84 -1.24
CA ALA A 143 -3.09 -0.94 -0.54
C ALA A 143 -3.15 -0.13 0.76
N ILE A 144 -2.00 0.33 1.28
CA ILE A 144 -1.95 1.21 2.46
C ILE A 144 -2.28 2.64 2.02
N PRO A 145 -3.30 3.28 2.61
CA PRO A 145 -3.60 4.69 2.32
C PRO A 145 -2.41 5.57 2.72
N LEU A 146 -2.04 6.48 1.81
CA LEU A 146 -0.96 7.43 2.04
C LEU A 146 -1.30 8.39 3.18
N PRO A 147 -0.32 8.80 4.00
CA PRO A 147 -0.54 9.80 5.05
C PRO A 147 -1.01 11.13 4.45
N GLU A 148 -2.03 11.73 5.03
CA GLU A 148 -2.56 13.03 4.60
C GLU A 148 -1.48 14.11 4.52
N LEU A 149 -0.49 14.07 5.43
CA LEU A 149 0.63 15.01 5.43
C LEU A 149 1.48 14.93 4.15
N ILE A 150 1.74 13.73 3.65
CA ILE A 150 2.49 13.52 2.38
C ILE A 150 1.61 13.97 1.22
N LEU A 151 0.35 13.58 1.25
CA LEU A 151 -0.62 13.93 0.23
C LEU A 151 -0.74 15.47 0.14
N ALA A 152 -0.92 16.15 1.27
CA ALA A 152 -1.01 17.60 1.32
C ALA A 152 0.25 18.30 0.78
N LYS A 153 1.45 17.79 1.08
CA LYS A 153 2.70 18.37 0.56
C LYS A 153 2.84 18.23 -0.97
N VAL A 154 2.28 17.21 -1.55
CA VAL A 154 2.30 17.00 -3.01
C VAL A 154 1.16 17.76 -3.69
N THR A 155 -0.03 17.77 -3.09
CA THR A 155 -1.22 18.39 -3.68
C THR A 155 -1.24 19.90 -3.54
N ALA A 156 -0.76 20.47 -2.42
CA ALA A 156 -0.78 21.91 -2.19
C ALA A 156 -0.12 22.73 -3.32
N PRO A 157 1.10 22.44 -3.78
CA PRO A 157 1.68 23.20 -4.88
C PRO A 157 0.87 23.09 -6.17
N LEU A 158 0.26 21.92 -6.45
CA LEU A 158 -0.61 21.73 -7.62
C LEU A 158 -1.91 22.55 -7.49
N GLN A 159 -2.50 22.59 -6.29
CA GLN A 159 -3.67 23.42 -5.99
C GLN A 159 -3.36 24.91 -6.18
N PHE A 160 -2.19 25.39 -5.72
CA PHE A 160 -1.76 26.78 -5.90
C PHE A 160 -1.59 27.15 -7.37
N VAL A 161 -1.00 26.27 -8.17
CA VAL A 161 -0.85 26.50 -9.61
C VAL A 161 -2.22 26.54 -10.29
N ALA A 162 -3.09 25.58 -9.99
CA ALA A 162 -4.45 25.53 -10.53
C ALA A 162 -5.27 26.77 -10.14
N SER A 163 -5.20 27.19 -8.87
CA SER A 163 -5.89 28.39 -8.36
C SER A 163 -5.40 29.68 -9.04
N ARG A 164 -4.09 29.78 -9.28
CA ARG A 164 -3.51 30.93 -9.98
C ARG A 164 -3.97 31.00 -11.43
N ILE A 165 -3.94 29.86 -12.15
CA ILE A 165 -4.44 29.79 -13.53
C ILE A 165 -5.93 30.14 -13.56
N GLY A 166 -6.74 29.57 -12.66
CA GLY A 166 -8.17 29.86 -12.56
C GLY A 166 -8.46 31.34 -12.28
N ALA A 167 -7.74 31.94 -11.32
CA ALA A 167 -7.88 33.34 -11.00
C ALA A 167 -7.56 34.24 -12.22
N THR A 168 -6.45 33.97 -12.93
CA THR A 168 -6.06 34.72 -14.14
C THR A 168 -7.12 34.61 -15.25
N LEU A 169 -7.73 33.46 -15.44
CA LEU A 169 -8.81 33.28 -16.44
C LEU A 169 -10.06 34.08 -16.09
N ILE A 170 -10.39 34.18 -14.79
CA ILE A 170 -11.53 34.97 -14.31
C ILE A 170 -11.25 36.50 -14.46
N GLU A 171 -10.02 36.90 -14.12
CA GLU A 171 -9.58 38.31 -14.31
C GLU A 171 -9.66 38.74 -15.79
N TRP A 172 -9.30 37.88 -16.73
CA TRP A 172 -9.41 38.15 -18.18
C TRP A 172 -10.86 38.42 -18.62
N ARG A 173 -11.85 37.92 -17.85
CA ARG A 173 -13.27 38.21 -18.08
C ARG A 173 -13.71 39.56 -17.43
N GLY A 174 -12.77 40.29 -16.81
CA GLY A 174 -13.05 41.58 -16.16
C GLY A 174 -13.69 41.46 -14.77
N ILE A 175 -13.69 40.28 -14.17
CA ILE A 175 -14.21 40.06 -12.82
C ILE A 175 -13.06 40.27 -11.83
N PRO A 176 -13.18 41.16 -10.83
CA PRO A 176 -12.16 41.37 -9.82
C PRO A 176 -12.03 40.11 -8.95
N VAL A 177 -10.80 39.56 -8.88
CA VAL A 177 -10.50 38.36 -8.13
C VAL A 177 -9.46 38.64 -7.06
N ARG A 178 -9.67 38.05 -5.88
CA ARG A 178 -8.65 38.02 -4.82
C ARG A 178 -8.27 36.56 -4.58
N LEU A 179 -7.00 36.23 -4.78
CA LEU A 179 -6.48 34.89 -4.53
C LEU A 179 -5.88 34.83 -3.12
N ASN A 180 -6.41 33.93 -2.28
CA ASN A 180 -5.89 33.65 -0.95
C ASN A 180 -5.58 32.14 -0.84
N GLY A 181 -4.33 31.76 -1.10
CA GLY A 181 -3.95 30.36 -1.14
C GLY A 181 -4.61 29.60 -2.29
N ASN A 182 -5.46 28.62 -1.97
CA ASN A 182 -6.27 27.84 -2.90
C ASN A 182 -7.74 28.29 -2.96
N ILE A 183 -8.07 29.45 -2.35
CA ILE A 183 -9.40 30.07 -2.36
C ILE A 183 -9.38 31.23 -3.33
N ILE A 184 -10.26 31.19 -4.31
CA ILE A 184 -10.49 32.25 -5.27
C ILE A 184 -11.74 33.04 -4.81
N GLN A 185 -11.55 34.23 -4.32
CA GLN A 185 -12.65 35.12 -3.90
C GLN A 185 -13.10 35.98 -5.07
N VAL A 186 -14.36 35.84 -5.45
CA VAL A 186 -15.05 36.70 -6.44
C VAL A 186 -16.18 37.43 -5.74
N PRO A 187 -16.65 38.55 -6.28
CA PRO A 187 -17.76 39.28 -5.67
C PRO A 187 -18.98 38.38 -5.46
N GLY A 188 -19.34 38.17 -4.18
CA GLY A 188 -20.50 37.38 -3.78
C GLY A 188 -20.26 35.87 -3.62
N GLN A 189 -19.07 35.32 -3.94
CA GLN A 189 -18.78 33.90 -3.79
C GLN A 189 -17.30 33.63 -3.52
N GLU A 190 -17.04 32.54 -2.77
CA GLU A 190 -15.71 31.98 -2.58
C GLU A 190 -15.63 30.61 -3.29
N LEU A 191 -14.65 30.48 -4.19
CA LEU A 191 -14.41 29.24 -4.92
C LEU A 191 -13.20 28.54 -4.30
N PHE A 192 -13.42 27.37 -3.76
CA PHE A 192 -12.38 26.54 -3.16
C PHE A 192 -11.87 25.53 -4.18
N VAL A 193 -10.56 25.55 -4.46
CA VAL A 193 -9.91 24.55 -5.32
C VAL A 193 -9.60 23.33 -4.48
N ALA A 194 -10.46 22.30 -4.58
CA ALA A 194 -10.37 21.07 -3.82
C ALA A 194 -9.21 20.17 -4.30
N GLU A 195 -8.79 19.25 -3.45
CA GLU A 195 -7.75 18.24 -3.76
C GLU A 195 -8.09 17.37 -4.98
N ALA A 196 -9.37 17.12 -5.20
CA ALA A 196 -9.86 16.38 -6.38
C ALA A 196 -9.40 17.00 -7.72
N CYS A 197 -9.15 18.31 -7.76
CA CYS A 197 -8.67 19.00 -8.96
C CYS A 197 -7.18 18.77 -9.25
N SER A 198 -6.42 18.21 -8.34
CA SER A 198 -4.97 17.94 -8.52
C SER A 198 -4.68 16.76 -9.44
N GLY A 199 -5.67 15.94 -9.80
CA GLY A 199 -5.50 14.74 -10.62
C GLY A 199 -4.70 13.62 -9.95
N LEU A 200 -4.28 13.80 -8.69
CA LEU A 200 -3.43 12.84 -7.98
C LEU A 200 -4.15 11.50 -7.77
N ARG A 201 -5.46 11.54 -7.53
CA ARG A 201 -6.29 10.33 -7.41
C ARG A 201 -6.32 9.50 -8.70
N SER A 202 -6.45 10.14 -9.84
CA SER A 202 -6.39 9.46 -11.14
C SER A 202 -5.00 8.87 -11.39
N LEU A 203 -3.95 9.56 -10.94
CA LEU A 203 -2.57 9.10 -11.06
C LEU A 203 -2.33 7.86 -10.18
N THR A 204 -2.80 7.83 -8.94
CA THR A 204 -2.70 6.63 -8.07
C THR A 204 -3.46 5.45 -8.65
N ALA A 205 -4.65 5.67 -9.22
CA ALA A 205 -5.42 4.62 -9.89
C ALA A 205 -4.68 4.07 -11.12
N LEU A 206 -4.06 4.94 -11.93
CA LEU A 206 -3.26 4.54 -13.10
C LEU A 206 -1.99 3.78 -12.70
N VAL A 207 -1.29 4.20 -11.64
CA VAL A 207 -0.13 3.48 -11.10
C VAL A 207 -0.53 2.08 -10.65
N ASN A 208 -1.63 1.98 -9.89
CA ASN A 208 -2.14 0.69 -9.44
C ASN A 208 -2.51 -0.23 -10.62
N LEU A 209 -3.15 0.32 -11.65
CA LEU A 209 -3.48 -0.43 -12.86
C LEU A 209 -2.21 -0.83 -13.64
N GLY A 210 -1.22 0.07 -13.75
CA GLY A 210 0.05 -0.21 -14.41
C GLY A 210 0.91 -1.27 -13.72
N VAL A 211 0.78 -1.43 -12.40
CA VAL A 211 1.47 -2.50 -11.65
C VAL A 211 0.75 -3.85 -11.84
N LEU A 212 -0.54 -3.83 -12.20
CA LEU A 212 -1.35 -5.03 -12.42
C LEU A 212 -1.22 -5.61 -13.83
N LEU A 213 -0.89 -4.80 -14.82
CA LEU A 213 -0.69 -5.20 -16.23
C LEU A 213 0.73 -5.68 -16.48
#